data_ead97be98ca0e1fbc357fed055debd9d
#
_entry.id   ead97be98ca0e1fbc357fed055debd9d
#
_cell.length_a   1.000
_cell.length_b   1.000
_cell.length_c   1.000
_cell.angle_alpha   90.00
_cell.angle_beta   90.00
_cell.angle_gamma   90.00
#
_symmetry.space_group_name_H-M   'P 1'
#
loop_
_entity.id
_entity.type
_entity.pdbx_description
1 polymer ?
#
loop_
_entity_poly.entity_id
_entity_poly.type
_entity_poly.pdbx_seq_one_letter_code
_entity_poly.pdbx_strand_id
1 'polypeptide(L)'
;MARYMEALTVERGGFRIKVPESWWEFDVRPESRDDSIHRMVNERLRAHPELAPHRDTYVSFLRKAAADAWKSGALYCGCMAESFGGATPITGSVTVSLVGGRTSKGDPLPTDPEAVTAQLAVKEARREGDSWRKVTTVDIPGVGPAARTYGIEDVPVPGDELGRTIRAVLMQTFVPVPGQEGKVALVAGSSQVLDLAESFFDIFDAITSTFRFAD
;
A
#
# COMPACT_ATOMS: atom_id res chain seq x y z
N MET A 1 -6.71 -19.08 4.20
CA MET A 1 -5.23 -19.23 4.29
C MET A 1 -4.58 -18.10 3.54
N ALA A 2 -3.66 -17.34 4.15
CA ALA A 2 -2.92 -16.30 3.46
C ALA A 2 -1.81 -16.93 2.59
N ARG A 3 -1.68 -16.51 1.33
CA ARG A 3 -0.53 -16.90 0.48
C ARG A 3 0.75 -16.26 1.02
N TYR A 4 1.83 -17.04 1.07
CA TYR A 4 3.15 -16.49 1.30
C TYR A 4 3.64 -15.89 -0.02
N MET A 5 4.01 -14.62 0.01
CA MET A 5 4.76 -14.03 -1.09
C MET A 5 6.22 -14.45 -1.03
N GLU A 6 6.81 -14.69 -2.20
CA GLU A 6 8.25 -14.74 -2.32
C GLU A 6 8.86 -13.39 -1.91
N ALA A 7 10.04 -13.44 -1.29
CA ALA A 7 10.75 -12.24 -0.89
C ALA A 7 11.11 -11.42 -2.15
N LEU A 8 10.61 -10.20 -2.26
CA LEU A 8 11.08 -9.25 -3.25
C LEU A 8 12.46 -8.77 -2.82
N THR A 9 13.49 -9.14 -3.59
CA THR A 9 14.86 -8.74 -3.32
C THR A 9 15.07 -7.30 -3.79
N VAL A 10 15.15 -6.37 -2.85
CA VAL A 10 15.74 -5.05 -3.11
C VAL A 10 17.24 -5.17 -2.84
N GLU A 11 18.09 -4.53 -3.63
CA GLU A 11 19.54 -4.60 -3.40
C GLU A 11 19.88 -4.39 -1.92
N ARG A 12 20.28 -5.49 -1.24
CA ARG A 12 20.61 -5.60 0.18
C ARG A 12 19.48 -5.48 1.20
N GLY A 13 18.30 -5.96 0.89
CA GLY A 13 17.23 -6.08 1.86
C GLY A 13 15.92 -6.45 1.17
N GLY A 14 15.49 -7.66 1.36
CA GLY A 14 14.16 -8.10 0.96
C GLY A 14 13.17 -7.88 2.08
N PHE A 15 11.90 -8.04 1.76
CA PHE A 15 10.84 -8.10 2.74
C PHE A 15 9.82 -9.17 2.36
N ARG A 16 9.00 -9.55 3.32
CA ARG A 16 7.85 -10.44 3.13
C ARG A 16 6.64 -9.77 3.73
N ILE A 17 5.51 -9.88 3.03
CA ILE A 17 4.21 -9.42 3.51
C ILE A 17 3.15 -10.42 3.04
N LYS A 18 2.09 -10.60 3.81
CA LYS A 18 0.98 -11.49 3.46
C LYS A 18 -0.27 -10.68 3.23
N VAL A 19 -0.93 -10.93 2.11
CA VAL A 19 -2.26 -10.40 1.83
C VAL A 19 -3.28 -11.55 1.77
N PRO A 20 -4.60 -11.29 1.92
CA PRO A 20 -5.63 -12.31 1.75
C PRO A 20 -5.57 -12.97 0.37
N GLU A 21 -5.95 -14.25 0.27
CA GLU A 21 -5.93 -15.02 -1.00
C GLU A 21 -6.82 -14.41 -2.10
N SER A 22 -7.85 -13.67 -1.72
CA SER A 22 -8.71 -12.95 -2.66
C SER A 22 -8.05 -11.72 -3.30
N TRP A 23 -6.92 -11.28 -2.77
CA TRP A 23 -6.19 -10.13 -3.31
C TRP A 23 -5.37 -10.53 -4.53
N TRP A 24 -5.18 -9.56 -5.39
CA TRP A 24 -4.37 -9.67 -6.59
C TRP A 24 -2.98 -9.12 -6.28
N GLU A 25 -1.97 -9.96 -6.47
CA GLU A 25 -0.57 -9.62 -6.26
C GLU A 25 0.16 -9.60 -7.60
N PHE A 26 0.87 -8.53 -7.89
CA PHE A 26 1.64 -8.42 -9.12
C PHE A 26 2.92 -7.61 -8.89
N ASP A 27 3.90 -7.89 -9.73
CA ASP A 27 5.15 -7.14 -9.75
C ASP A 27 4.92 -5.75 -10.36
N VAL A 28 5.49 -4.74 -9.75
CA VAL A 28 5.39 -3.35 -10.22
C VAL A 28 6.57 -2.94 -11.10
N ARG A 29 7.66 -3.73 -11.10
CA ARG A 29 8.87 -3.45 -11.88
C ARG A 29 8.61 -3.53 -13.38
N PRO A 30 9.13 -2.57 -14.17
CA PRO A 30 8.86 -2.49 -15.61
C PRO A 30 9.16 -3.78 -16.39
N GLU A 31 10.22 -4.49 -16.02
CA GLU A 31 10.71 -5.69 -16.70
C GLU A 31 9.86 -6.94 -16.49
N SER A 32 9.08 -7.01 -15.40
CA SER A 32 8.36 -8.22 -15.00
C SER A 32 6.86 -8.03 -14.79
N ARG A 33 6.40 -6.78 -14.67
CA ARG A 33 4.99 -6.48 -14.33
C ARG A 33 3.99 -7.00 -15.35
N ASP A 34 4.28 -6.90 -16.64
CA ASP A 34 3.36 -7.31 -17.70
C ASP A 34 3.12 -8.81 -17.65
N ASP A 35 4.18 -9.61 -17.52
CA ASP A 35 4.07 -11.06 -17.37
C ASP A 35 3.37 -11.45 -16.07
N SER A 36 3.67 -10.75 -14.98
CA SER A 36 3.04 -10.95 -13.68
C SER A 36 1.54 -10.68 -13.76
N ILE A 37 1.13 -9.54 -14.34
CA ILE A 37 -0.27 -9.15 -14.51
C ILE A 37 -1.02 -10.17 -15.40
N HIS A 38 -0.44 -10.54 -16.54
CA HIS A 38 -1.07 -11.51 -17.45
C HIS A 38 -1.26 -12.87 -16.80
N ARG A 39 -0.26 -13.36 -16.06
CA ARG A 39 -0.35 -14.62 -15.31
C ARG A 39 -1.49 -14.57 -14.31
N MET A 40 -1.50 -13.56 -13.47
CA MET A 40 -2.51 -13.36 -12.44
C MET A 40 -3.92 -13.23 -13.02
N VAL A 41 -4.13 -12.41 -14.06
CA VAL A 41 -5.43 -12.26 -14.71
C VAL A 41 -5.88 -13.59 -15.32
N ASN A 42 -5.00 -14.32 -15.98
CA ASN A 42 -5.33 -15.62 -16.56
C ASN A 42 -5.69 -16.67 -15.48
N GLU A 43 -5.02 -16.68 -14.33
CA GLU A 43 -5.37 -17.53 -13.19
C GLU A 43 -6.77 -17.19 -12.64
N ARG A 44 -7.07 -15.91 -12.49
CA ARG A 44 -8.37 -15.46 -12.00
C ARG A 44 -9.49 -15.81 -13.00
N LEU A 45 -9.26 -15.66 -14.30
CA LEU A 45 -10.23 -16.02 -15.33
C LEU A 45 -10.49 -17.54 -15.42
N ARG A 46 -9.53 -18.37 -15.04
CA ARG A 46 -9.76 -19.83 -14.93
C ARG A 46 -10.70 -20.16 -13.75
N ALA A 47 -10.57 -19.44 -12.65
CA ALA A 47 -11.44 -19.59 -11.49
C ALA A 47 -12.81 -18.91 -11.68
N HIS A 48 -12.88 -17.85 -12.48
CA HIS A 48 -14.03 -17.00 -12.73
C HIS A 48 -14.22 -16.72 -14.22
N PRO A 49 -14.72 -17.70 -15.01
CA PRO A 49 -14.88 -17.58 -16.48
C PRO A 49 -15.80 -16.44 -16.91
N GLU A 50 -16.73 -16.03 -16.05
CA GLU A 50 -17.66 -14.91 -16.28
C GLU A 50 -16.93 -13.55 -16.43
N LEU A 51 -15.69 -13.44 -15.97
CA LEU A 51 -14.87 -12.23 -16.09
C LEU A 51 -14.15 -12.15 -17.46
N ALA A 52 -14.16 -13.21 -18.27
CA ALA A 52 -13.42 -13.29 -19.53
C ALA A 52 -13.73 -12.15 -20.52
N PRO A 53 -14.97 -11.68 -20.69
CA PRO A 53 -15.27 -10.54 -21.57
C PRO A 53 -14.57 -9.24 -21.17
N HIS A 54 -14.14 -9.11 -19.91
CA HIS A 54 -13.50 -7.90 -19.38
C HIS A 54 -11.99 -8.02 -19.21
N ARG A 55 -11.38 -9.09 -19.74
CA ARG A 55 -9.97 -9.40 -19.58
C ARG A 55 -9.05 -8.21 -19.90
N ASP A 56 -9.23 -7.60 -21.05
CA ASP A 56 -8.35 -6.52 -21.51
C ASP A 56 -8.53 -5.23 -20.69
N THR A 57 -9.73 -5.01 -20.17
CA THR A 57 -10.02 -3.92 -19.23
C THR A 57 -9.25 -4.12 -17.94
N TYR A 58 -9.26 -5.33 -17.36
CA TYR A 58 -8.48 -5.64 -16.15
C TYR A 58 -6.98 -5.50 -16.39
N VAL A 59 -6.47 -6.05 -17.48
CA VAL A 59 -5.03 -5.94 -17.81
C VAL A 59 -4.62 -4.48 -17.96
N SER A 60 -5.39 -3.67 -18.66
CA SER A 60 -5.11 -2.24 -18.86
C SER A 60 -5.11 -1.47 -17.53
N PHE A 61 -6.13 -1.71 -16.69
CA PHE A 61 -6.25 -1.09 -15.37
C PHE A 61 -5.06 -1.44 -14.47
N LEU A 62 -4.72 -2.73 -14.38
CA LEU A 62 -3.64 -3.21 -13.53
C LEU A 62 -2.26 -2.73 -14.00
N ARG A 63 -2.03 -2.65 -15.32
CA ARG A 63 -0.82 -2.06 -15.89
C ARG A 63 -0.66 -0.60 -15.50
N LYS A 64 -1.74 0.16 -15.58
CA LYS A 64 -1.73 1.56 -15.14
C LYS A 64 -1.43 1.67 -13.66
N ALA A 65 -2.12 0.90 -12.82
CA ALA A 65 -1.92 0.89 -11.38
C ALA A 65 -0.47 0.51 -11.01
N ALA A 66 0.09 -0.52 -11.65
CA ALA A 66 1.48 -0.93 -11.44
C ALA A 66 2.48 0.14 -11.88
N ALA A 67 2.22 0.80 -13.03
CA ALA A 67 3.09 1.86 -13.51
C ALA A 67 3.08 3.09 -12.58
N ASP A 68 1.92 3.47 -12.07
CA ASP A 68 1.76 4.60 -11.15
C ASP A 68 2.39 4.26 -9.78
N ALA A 69 2.20 3.04 -9.28
CA ALA A 69 2.87 2.55 -8.07
C ALA A 69 4.40 2.58 -8.20
N TRP A 70 4.94 2.09 -9.32
CA TRP A 70 6.38 2.15 -9.58
C TRP A 70 6.93 3.56 -9.62
N LYS A 71 6.25 4.49 -10.31
CA LYS A 71 6.63 5.92 -10.35
C LYS A 71 6.63 6.56 -8.97
N SER A 72 5.76 6.07 -8.07
CA SER A 72 5.70 6.50 -6.67
C SER A 72 6.72 5.81 -5.77
N GLY A 73 7.60 4.97 -6.32
CA GLY A 73 8.64 4.27 -5.58
C GLY A 73 8.18 2.97 -4.89
N ALA A 74 7.02 2.45 -5.25
CA ALA A 74 6.55 1.17 -4.71
C ALA A 74 7.39 0.02 -5.28
N LEU A 75 7.71 -0.93 -4.41
CA LEU A 75 8.42 -2.18 -4.73
C LEU A 75 7.44 -3.36 -4.79
N TYR A 76 6.27 -3.18 -4.21
CA TYR A 76 5.22 -4.17 -4.11
C TYR A 76 3.86 -3.50 -4.22
N CYS A 77 2.90 -4.18 -4.82
CA CYS A 77 1.50 -3.80 -4.84
C CYS A 77 0.62 -5.06 -4.76
N GLY A 78 -0.25 -5.10 -3.76
CA GLY A 78 -1.37 -6.02 -3.68
C GLY A 78 -2.67 -5.22 -3.74
N CYS A 79 -3.69 -5.69 -4.45
CA CYS A 79 -4.96 -5.01 -4.51
C CYS A 79 -6.13 -5.99 -4.53
N MET A 80 -7.29 -5.51 -4.12
CA MET A 80 -8.56 -6.21 -4.26
C MET A 80 -9.55 -5.36 -5.06
N ALA A 81 -10.41 -6.04 -5.80
CA ALA A 81 -11.59 -5.45 -6.41
C ALA A 81 -12.69 -6.51 -6.42
N GLU A 82 -13.72 -6.30 -5.62
CA GLU A 82 -14.86 -7.23 -5.50
C GLU A 82 -16.15 -6.49 -5.84
N SER A 83 -17.00 -7.12 -6.64
CA SER A 83 -18.28 -6.56 -7.04
C SER A 83 -19.39 -7.43 -6.48
N PHE A 84 -20.30 -6.83 -5.74
CA PHE A 84 -21.47 -7.49 -5.17
C PHE A 84 -22.73 -7.03 -5.91
N GLY A 85 -23.22 -7.83 -6.85
CA GLY A 85 -24.56 -7.69 -7.41
C GLY A 85 -24.86 -6.36 -8.12
N GLY A 86 -23.90 -5.77 -8.83
CA GLY A 86 -24.09 -4.54 -9.59
C GLY A 86 -23.87 -3.24 -8.79
N ALA A 87 -23.47 -3.34 -7.54
CA ALA A 87 -23.03 -2.19 -6.75
C ALA A 87 -21.64 -1.70 -7.16
N THR A 88 -21.25 -0.52 -6.69
CA THR A 88 -19.89 0.01 -6.85
C THR A 88 -18.89 -1.03 -6.30
N PRO A 89 -17.84 -1.40 -7.05
CA PRO A 89 -16.89 -2.39 -6.60
C PRO A 89 -16.17 -1.91 -5.34
N ILE A 90 -16.03 -2.80 -4.36
CA ILE A 90 -15.19 -2.57 -3.19
C ILE A 90 -13.75 -2.75 -3.63
N THR A 91 -12.95 -1.70 -3.50
CA THR A 91 -11.54 -1.70 -3.90
C THR A 91 -10.64 -1.34 -2.74
N GLY A 92 -9.49 -1.98 -2.69
CA GLY A 92 -8.43 -1.67 -1.73
C GLY A 92 -7.07 -2.04 -2.28
N SER A 93 -6.03 -1.38 -1.80
CA SER A 93 -4.65 -1.68 -2.19
C SER A 93 -3.71 -1.57 -0.99
N VAL A 94 -2.63 -2.35 -1.03
CA VAL A 94 -1.48 -2.21 -0.15
C VAL A 94 -0.23 -2.14 -1.00
N THR A 95 0.60 -1.15 -0.73
CA THR A 95 1.91 -0.98 -1.36
C THR A 95 3.02 -1.01 -0.32
N VAL A 96 4.21 -1.45 -0.72
CA VAL A 96 5.43 -1.30 0.06
C VAL A 96 6.42 -0.50 -0.76
N SER A 97 6.97 0.55 -0.16
CA SER A 97 7.97 1.43 -0.79
C SER A 97 9.16 1.59 0.14
N LEU A 98 10.36 1.81 -0.42
CA LEU A 98 11.49 2.30 0.35
C LEU A 98 11.56 3.82 0.25
N VAL A 99 11.45 4.48 1.39
CA VAL A 99 11.53 5.93 1.48
C VAL A 99 12.78 6.28 2.27
N GLY A 100 13.56 7.20 1.74
CA GLY A 100 14.75 7.69 2.42
C GLY A 100 14.91 9.18 2.15
N GLY A 101 15.62 9.85 3.04
CA GLY A 101 15.85 11.27 2.90
C GLY A 101 17.03 11.77 3.70
N ARG A 102 17.44 12.99 3.37
CA ARG A 102 18.45 13.73 4.11
C ARG A 102 17.91 15.10 4.50
N THR A 103 18.41 15.63 5.59
CA THR A 103 18.18 17.01 6.01
C THR A 103 18.83 17.98 5.03
N SER A 104 18.51 19.25 5.11
CA SER A 104 19.19 20.31 4.35
C SER A 104 20.69 20.40 4.63
N LYS A 105 21.15 19.82 5.75
CA LYS A 105 22.59 19.73 6.12
C LYS A 105 23.26 18.47 5.60
N GLY A 106 22.50 17.57 4.96
CA GLY A 106 23.02 16.31 4.41
C GLY A 106 22.98 15.12 5.36
N ASP A 107 22.54 15.29 6.61
CA ASP A 107 22.38 14.21 7.59
C ASP A 107 21.19 13.32 7.22
N PRO A 108 21.22 12.01 7.52
CA PRO A 108 20.06 11.15 7.35
C PRO A 108 18.84 11.67 8.12
N LEU A 109 17.64 11.56 7.54
CA LEU A 109 16.42 11.83 8.30
C LEU A 109 16.28 10.82 9.45
N PRO A 110 15.80 11.25 10.63
CA PRO A 110 15.55 10.33 11.72
C PRO A 110 14.51 9.28 11.31
N THR A 111 14.79 8.03 11.62
CA THR A 111 13.91 6.88 11.36
C THR A 111 13.38 6.26 12.64
N ASP A 112 13.83 6.75 13.79
CA ASP A 112 13.25 6.38 15.08
C ASP A 112 11.75 6.66 15.10
N PRO A 113 10.89 5.70 15.51
CA PRO A 113 9.42 5.84 15.43
C PRO A 113 8.88 7.04 16.20
N GLU A 114 9.45 7.40 17.34
CA GLU A 114 9.01 8.57 18.10
C GLU A 114 9.35 9.87 17.36
N ALA A 115 10.55 9.96 16.80
CA ALA A 115 10.98 11.13 16.02
C ALA A 115 10.16 11.27 14.73
N VAL A 116 9.83 10.15 14.06
CA VAL A 116 8.95 10.16 12.89
C VAL A 116 7.55 10.59 13.28
N THR A 117 6.99 10.04 14.36
CA THR A 117 5.66 10.39 14.89
C THR A 117 5.57 11.89 15.21
N ALA A 118 6.61 12.47 15.81
CA ALA A 118 6.66 13.89 16.13
C ALA A 118 6.66 14.82 14.90
N GLN A 119 7.09 14.31 13.73
CA GLN A 119 7.09 15.07 12.47
C GLN A 119 5.79 14.93 11.68
N LEU A 120 4.98 13.92 12.00
CA LEU A 120 3.71 13.67 11.32
C LEU A 120 2.60 14.52 11.91
N ALA A 121 1.87 15.22 11.05
CA ALA A 121 0.78 16.08 11.48
C ALA A 121 -0.50 15.29 11.78
N VAL A 122 -1.06 15.49 12.97
CA VAL A 122 -2.45 15.12 13.28
C VAL A 122 -3.39 16.08 12.55
N LYS A 123 -4.50 15.57 12.04
CA LYS A 123 -5.57 16.36 11.42
C LYS A 123 -6.90 15.96 12.04
N GLU A 124 -7.54 16.88 12.72
CA GLU A 124 -8.87 16.66 13.29
C GLU A 124 -9.97 17.04 12.30
N ALA A 125 -11.01 16.21 12.21
CA ALA A 125 -12.23 16.57 11.50
C ALA A 125 -12.94 17.71 12.25
N ARG A 126 -13.33 18.77 11.54
CA ARG A 126 -14.10 19.88 12.10
C ARG A 126 -15.60 19.65 11.98
N ARG A 127 -16.01 18.85 11.01
CA ARG A 127 -17.40 18.47 10.73
C ARG A 127 -17.43 17.00 10.31
N GLU A 128 -18.59 16.39 10.42
CA GLU A 128 -18.84 15.06 9.85
C GLU A 128 -18.51 15.05 8.35
N GLY A 129 -17.75 14.05 7.92
CA GLY A 129 -17.30 13.92 6.53
C GLY A 129 -16.01 14.67 6.19
N ASP A 130 -15.45 15.48 7.08
CA ASP A 130 -14.13 16.10 6.87
C ASP A 130 -13.03 15.04 6.86
N SER A 131 -11.93 15.37 6.16
CA SER A 131 -10.71 14.53 6.24
C SER A 131 -10.05 14.67 7.61
N TRP A 132 -9.55 13.55 8.12
CA TRP A 132 -8.87 13.47 9.41
C TRP A 132 -7.70 12.48 9.35
N ARG A 133 -6.73 12.65 10.25
CA ARG A 133 -5.56 11.79 10.40
C ARG A 133 -5.19 11.66 11.86
N LYS A 134 -5.03 10.44 12.33
CA LYS A 134 -4.40 10.11 13.59
C LYS A 134 -2.96 9.67 13.36
N VAL A 135 -2.12 9.88 14.37
CA VAL A 135 -0.72 9.48 14.40
C VAL A 135 -0.49 8.66 15.66
N THR A 136 0.19 7.53 15.54
CA THR A 136 0.48 6.63 16.65
C THR A 136 1.77 5.86 16.40
N THR A 137 2.30 5.22 17.43
CA THR A 137 3.33 4.20 17.33
C THR A 137 2.67 2.83 17.47
N VAL A 138 3.09 1.87 16.65
CA VAL A 138 2.63 0.47 16.69
C VAL A 138 3.83 -0.46 16.78
N ASP A 139 3.63 -1.63 17.38
CA ASP A 139 4.66 -2.67 17.39
C ASP A 139 4.33 -3.70 16.30
N ILE A 140 5.28 -3.93 15.38
CA ILE A 140 5.14 -4.95 14.33
C ILE A 140 5.82 -6.21 14.83
N PRO A 141 5.08 -7.31 15.02
CA PRO A 141 5.63 -8.54 15.57
C PRO A 141 6.91 -8.99 14.84
N GLY A 142 8.01 -9.21 15.56
CA GLY A 142 9.29 -9.65 14.99
C GLY A 142 10.08 -8.62 14.17
N VAL A 143 9.60 -7.35 14.15
CA VAL A 143 10.29 -6.21 13.53
C VAL A 143 10.58 -5.12 14.57
N GLY A 144 9.58 -4.80 15.41
CA GLY A 144 9.66 -3.79 16.44
C GLY A 144 8.76 -2.58 16.19
N PRO A 145 9.00 -1.47 16.91
CA PRO A 145 8.17 -0.29 16.86
C PRO A 145 8.26 0.43 15.50
N ALA A 146 7.15 0.99 15.06
CA ALA A 146 7.01 1.75 13.83
C ALA A 146 6.03 2.93 14.02
N ALA A 147 6.28 4.05 13.36
CA ALA A 147 5.33 5.15 13.32
C ALA A 147 4.19 4.83 12.34
N ARG A 148 2.96 5.24 12.69
CA ARG A 148 1.79 5.01 11.84
C ARG A 148 0.91 6.24 11.77
N THR A 149 0.40 6.53 10.57
CA THR A 149 -0.76 7.39 10.36
C THR A 149 -1.93 6.56 9.85
N TYR A 150 -3.15 6.94 10.23
CA TYR A 150 -4.36 6.39 9.64
C TYR A 150 -5.49 7.42 9.69
N GLY A 151 -6.38 7.36 8.70
CA GLY A 151 -7.47 8.31 8.61
C GLY A 151 -8.18 8.30 7.26
N ILE A 152 -9.06 9.28 7.09
CA ILE A 152 -9.71 9.59 5.81
C ILE A 152 -9.07 10.86 5.28
N GLU A 153 -8.40 10.75 4.12
CA GLU A 153 -7.57 11.83 3.60
C GLU A 153 -7.91 12.17 2.15
N ASP A 154 -7.65 13.41 1.79
CA ASP A 154 -7.70 13.86 0.40
C ASP A 154 -6.33 13.60 -0.24
N VAL A 155 -6.27 12.58 -1.09
CA VAL A 155 -5.03 12.09 -1.72
C VAL A 155 -4.95 12.64 -3.15
N PRO A 156 -3.81 13.22 -3.57
CA PRO A 156 -3.64 13.64 -4.96
C PRO A 156 -3.81 12.49 -5.94
N VAL A 157 -4.52 12.74 -7.05
CA VAL A 157 -4.65 11.74 -8.13
C VAL A 157 -3.32 11.65 -8.88
N PRO A 158 -2.67 10.48 -8.93
CA PRO A 158 -1.40 10.32 -9.63
C PRO A 158 -1.51 10.70 -11.11
N GLY A 159 -0.64 11.61 -11.55
CA GLY A 159 -0.58 12.06 -12.95
C GLY A 159 -1.71 13.01 -13.36
N ASP A 160 -2.46 13.56 -12.42
CA ASP A 160 -3.46 14.59 -12.69
C ASP A 160 -2.84 15.99 -12.66
N GLU A 161 -2.70 16.60 -13.82
CA GLU A 161 -2.12 17.95 -13.98
C GLU A 161 -3.02 19.06 -13.39
N LEU A 162 -4.29 18.77 -13.15
CA LEU A 162 -5.26 19.71 -12.57
C LEU A 162 -5.20 19.75 -11.04
N GLY A 163 -4.37 18.89 -10.41
CA GLY A 163 -4.20 18.83 -8.96
C GLY A 163 -5.44 18.33 -8.21
N ARG A 164 -6.29 17.53 -8.86
CA ARG A 164 -7.46 16.95 -8.20
C ARG A 164 -7.06 15.96 -7.12
N THR A 165 -7.86 15.89 -6.09
CA THR A 165 -7.72 14.92 -5.01
C THR A 165 -8.91 13.95 -5.00
N ILE A 166 -8.67 12.75 -4.49
CA ILE A 166 -9.71 11.79 -4.16
C ILE A 166 -9.70 11.56 -2.66
N ARG A 167 -10.86 11.44 -2.06
CA ARG A 167 -10.97 11.08 -0.65
C ARG A 167 -10.81 9.58 -0.50
N ALA A 168 -9.94 9.17 0.41
CA ALA A 168 -9.62 7.77 0.63
C ALA A 168 -9.40 7.47 2.12
N VAL A 169 -9.74 6.26 2.52
CA VAL A 169 -9.22 5.60 3.71
C VAL A 169 -7.75 5.35 3.47
N LEU A 170 -6.88 5.82 4.35
CA LEU A 170 -5.44 5.71 4.21
C LEU A 170 -4.81 5.26 5.53
N MET A 171 -3.95 4.26 5.48
CA MET A 171 -3.08 3.85 6.57
C MET A 171 -1.65 3.77 6.06
N GLN A 172 -0.71 4.42 6.74
CA GLN A 172 0.71 4.43 6.39
C GLN A 172 1.54 4.06 7.61
N THR A 173 2.36 3.03 7.48
CA THR A 173 3.25 2.57 8.55
C THR A 173 4.70 2.70 8.09
N PHE A 174 5.49 3.45 8.85
CA PHE A 174 6.89 3.79 8.59
C PHE A 174 7.78 2.87 9.43
N VAL A 175 8.30 1.84 8.80
CA VAL A 175 9.10 0.79 9.46
C VAL A 175 10.58 1.09 9.26
N PRO A 176 11.37 1.35 10.32
CA PRO A 176 12.80 1.58 10.18
C PRO A 176 13.50 0.39 9.50
N VAL A 177 14.36 0.66 8.51
CA VAL A 177 15.11 -0.39 7.83
C VAL A 177 16.35 -0.74 8.64
N PRO A 178 16.53 -1.99 9.10
CA PRO A 178 17.70 -2.38 9.90
C PRO A 178 19.02 -2.08 9.20
N GLY A 179 19.94 -1.43 9.91
CA GLY A 179 21.27 -1.11 9.40
C GLY A 179 21.30 -0.07 8.27
N GLN A 180 20.20 0.61 7.97
CA GLN A 180 20.15 1.66 6.94
C GLN A 180 19.60 2.98 7.51
N GLU A 181 20.51 3.83 7.99
CA GLU A 181 20.14 5.15 8.49
C GLU A 181 19.40 5.98 7.44
N GLY A 182 18.40 6.73 7.89
CA GLY A 182 17.60 7.62 7.03
C GLY A 182 16.65 6.88 6.08
N LYS A 183 16.43 5.57 6.23
CA LYS A 183 15.52 4.80 5.39
C LYS A 183 14.44 4.09 6.20
N VAL A 184 13.23 4.15 5.67
CA VAL A 184 12.06 3.42 6.19
C VAL A 184 11.41 2.61 5.06
N ALA A 185 10.90 1.44 5.38
CA ALA A 185 9.93 0.75 4.56
C ALA A 185 8.55 1.36 4.87
N LEU A 186 7.91 1.98 3.89
CA LEU A 186 6.56 2.50 3.98
C LEU A 186 5.58 1.44 3.51
N VAL A 187 4.78 0.91 4.43
CA VAL A 187 3.63 0.05 4.13
C VAL A 187 2.40 0.94 4.11
N ALA A 188 1.77 1.10 2.95
CA ALA A 188 0.61 1.98 2.78
C ALA A 188 -0.59 1.19 2.27
N GLY A 189 -1.70 1.21 3.04
CA GLY A 189 -3.00 0.68 2.66
C GLY A 189 -3.95 1.81 2.27
N SER A 190 -4.72 1.65 1.18
CA SER A 190 -5.70 2.64 0.76
C SER A 190 -6.97 2.02 0.16
N SER A 191 -8.12 2.70 0.36
CA SER A 191 -9.41 2.38 -0.25
C SER A 191 -10.22 3.66 -0.47
N GLN A 192 -11.03 3.68 -1.54
CA GLN A 192 -11.98 4.78 -1.78
C GLN A 192 -13.37 4.50 -1.18
N VAL A 193 -13.57 3.35 -0.55
CA VAL A 193 -14.85 2.96 0.05
C VAL A 193 -14.90 3.44 1.50
N LEU A 194 -15.33 4.69 1.68
CA LEU A 194 -15.29 5.38 2.97
C LEU A 194 -16.22 4.75 4.01
N ASP A 195 -17.36 4.21 3.59
CA ASP A 195 -18.33 3.57 4.48
C ASP A 195 -17.79 2.30 5.17
N LEU A 196 -16.68 1.74 4.64
CA LEU A 196 -16.00 0.58 5.20
C LEU A 196 -14.65 0.94 5.84
N ALA A 197 -14.45 2.19 6.25
CA ALA A 197 -13.16 2.68 6.75
C ALA A 197 -12.60 1.83 7.88
N GLU A 198 -13.39 1.54 8.93
CA GLU A 198 -12.96 0.73 10.08
C GLU A 198 -12.53 -0.68 9.63
N SER A 199 -13.31 -1.33 8.75
CA SER A 199 -12.97 -2.65 8.22
C SER A 199 -11.66 -2.61 7.41
N PHE A 200 -11.41 -1.54 6.66
CA PHE A 200 -10.15 -1.37 5.95
C PHE A 200 -8.98 -1.11 6.89
N PHE A 201 -9.16 -0.35 7.96
CA PHE A 201 -8.10 -0.20 8.97
C PHE A 201 -7.73 -1.54 9.59
N ASP A 202 -8.71 -2.37 9.95
CA ASP A 202 -8.45 -3.72 10.48
C ASP A 202 -7.70 -4.61 9.47
N ILE A 203 -8.11 -4.58 8.19
CA ILE A 203 -7.44 -5.35 7.13
C ILE A 203 -6.01 -4.86 6.92
N PHE A 204 -5.80 -3.54 6.83
CA PHE A 204 -4.47 -2.97 6.63
C PHE A 204 -3.55 -3.20 7.82
N ASP A 205 -4.09 -3.16 9.05
CA ASP A 205 -3.33 -3.53 10.25
C ASP A 205 -2.93 -5.00 10.23
N ALA A 206 -3.88 -5.89 9.95
CA ALA A 206 -3.61 -7.32 9.84
C ALA A 206 -2.55 -7.64 8.77
N ILE A 207 -2.62 -7.02 7.60
CA ILE A 207 -1.61 -7.16 6.53
C ILE A 207 -0.26 -6.63 7.00
N THR A 208 -0.22 -5.42 7.56
CA THR A 208 1.02 -4.77 8.02
C THR A 208 1.69 -5.55 9.15
N SER A 209 0.93 -6.15 10.05
CA SER A 209 1.46 -6.98 11.14
C SER A 209 2.19 -8.23 10.64
N THR A 210 2.00 -8.63 9.39
CA THR A 210 2.73 -9.73 8.74
C THR A 210 4.05 -9.30 8.10
N PHE A 211 4.32 -8.01 8.02
CA PHE A 211 5.54 -7.48 7.41
C PHE A 211 6.79 -7.99 8.15
N ARG A 212 7.80 -8.43 7.38
CA ARG A 212 9.11 -8.87 7.89
C ARG A 212 10.18 -8.44 6.90
N PHE A 213 11.34 -8.04 7.39
CA PHE A 213 12.52 -7.98 6.53
C PHE A 213 12.98 -9.40 6.21
N ALA A 214 13.47 -9.62 4.99
CA ALA A 214 14.18 -10.86 4.65
C ALA A 214 15.60 -10.81 5.24
N ASP A 215 16.09 -11.96 5.66
CA ASP A 215 17.45 -12.15 6.16
C ASP A 215 18.50 -11.94 5.06
#